data_fd37e35c0cd9baa55e6027149ac31e05
#
_entry.id   fd37e35c0cd9baa55e6027149ac31e05
#
_cell.length_a   1.000
_cell.length_b   1.000
_cell.length_c   1.000
_cell.angle_alpha   90.00
_cell.angle_beta   90.00
_cell.angle_gamma   90.00
#
_symmetry.space_group_name_H-M   'P 1'
#
loop_
_entity.id
_entity.type
_entity.pdbx_description
1 polymer ?
#
loop_
_entity_poly.entity_id
_entity_poly.type
_entity_poly.pdbx_seq_one_letter_code
_entity_poly.pdbx_strand_id
1 'polypeptide(L)'
;NNVSEHEDTDKYRQLLVRTLHSCSVRFPDMAANVIPVLMEFLSDSNEAAAADVLEFVREAIQRFDNLRMLIVEKMLEVFHAIKSVKIYRGALWILGEYCSTKEDIQSVMTEVRRSLGEIPIVESEIKKEAGELKPEEEITVGPVQKLVTEMGTYATQSALSSSRPTKKEEDRPP
;
A
#
# COMPACT_ATOMS: atom_id res chain seq x y z
N ASN A 1 30.22 -7.30 14.67
CA ASN A 1 30.74 -6.43 13.59
C ASN A 1 29.79 -6.30 12.39
N ASN A 2 29.05 -7.34 11.99
CA ASN A 2 28.18 -7.28 10.81
C ASN A 2 27.00 -6.28 10.90
N VAL A 3 26.49 -6.01 12.09
CA VAL A 3 25.36 -5.08 12.28
C VAL A 3 25.77 -3.64 12.01
N SER A 4 26.95 -3.23 12.47
CA SER A 4 27.48 -1.87 12.27
C SER A 4 27.77 -1.57 10.79
N GLU A 5 28.34 -2.55 10.06
CA GLU A 5 28.65 -2.40 8.63
C GLU A 5 27.38 -2.27 7.78
N HIS A 6 26.33 -2.99 8.15
CA HIS A 6 25.03 -2.90 7.46
C HIS A 6 24.36 -1.54 7.70
N GLU A 7 24.43 -1.05 8.93
CA GLU A 7 23.86 0.25 9.30
C GLU A 7 24.58 1.44 8.61
N ASP A 8 25.89 1.34 8.45
CA ASP A 8 26.67 2.36 7.73
C ASP A 8 26.40 2.32 6.22
N THR A 9 26.21 1.13 5.66
CA THR A 9 25.83 0.97 4.25
C THR A 9 24.46 1.57 3.97
N ASP A 10 23.50 1.39 4.87
CA ASP A 10 22.14 1.93 4.74
C ASP A 10 22.14 3.47 4.83
N LYS A 11 22.90 4.04 5.74
CA LYS A 11 23.08 5.49 5.85
C LYS A 11 23.74 6.06 4.59
N TYR A 12 24.71 5.36 4.03
CA TYR A 12 25.38 5.77 2.79
C TYR A 12 24.40 5.78 1.61
N ARG A 13 23.58 4.74 1.46
CA ARG A 13 22.54 4.67 0.41
C ARG A 13 21.55 5.81 0.52
N GLN A 14 21.06 6.09 1.72
CA GLN A 14 20.15 7.21 1.96
C GLN A 14 20.81 8.57 1.65
N LEU A 15 22.06 8.76 2.02
CA LEU A 15 22.81 9.98 1.70
C LEU A 15 22.98 10.13 0.18
N LEU A 16 23.29 9.05 -0.53
CA LEU A 16 23.42 9.04 -1.98
C LEU A 16 22.12 9.48 -2.66
N VAL A 17 20.99 8.89 -2.26
CA VAL A 17 19.65 9.24 -2.76
C VAL A 17 19.37 10.73 -2.57
N ARG A 18 19.57 11.25 -1.36
CA ARG A 18 19.34 12.66 -1.04
C ARG A 18 20.26 13.60 -1.83
N THR A 19 21.50 13.21 -2.04
CA THR A 19 22.46 13.99 -2.82
C THR A 19 22.04 14.06 -4.29
N LEU A 20 21.65 12.91 -4.88
CA LEU A 20 21.17 12.86 -6.26
C LEU A 20 19.85 13.62 -6.43
N HIS A 21 18.94 13.54 -5.47
CA HIS A 21 17.75 14.38 -5.44
C HIS A 21 18.10 15.87 -5.47
N SER A 22 18.97 16.31 -4.57
CA SER A 22 19.41 17.70 -4.51
C SER A 22 20.08 18.18 -5.81
N CYS A 23 20.85 17.31 -6.45
CA CYS A 23 21.44 17.58 -7.76
C CYS A 23 20.39 17.76 -8.85
N SER A 24 19.38 16.90 -8.88
CA SER A 24 18.30 16.95 -9.89
C SER A 24 17.43 18.20 -9.75
N VAL A 25 17.19 18.64 -8.51
CA VAL A 25 16.47 19.89 -8.23
C VAL A 25 17.29 21.11 -8.69
N ARG A 26 18.61 21.07 -8.49
CA ARG A 26 19.52 22.17 -8.83
C ARG A 26 19.83 22.23 -10.32
N PHE A 27 19.88 21.07 -10.97
CA PHE A 27 20.21 20.90 -12.38
C PHE A 27 19.11 20.10 -13.10
N PRO A 28 17.99 20.75 -13.50
CA PRO A 28 16.85 20.08 -14.12
C PRO A 28 17.21 19.24 -15.36
N ASP A 29 18.20 19.67 -16.13
CA ASP A 29 18.65 18.95 -17.33
C ASP A 29 19.24 17.56 -17.01
N MET A 30 19.68 17.35 -15.77
CA MET A 30 20.19 16.06 -15.30
C MET A 30 19.07 15.13 -14.81
N ALA A 31 17.87 15.66 -14.56
CA ALA A 31 16.76 14.89 -13.98
C ALA A 31 16.40 13.65 -14.81
N ALA A 32 16.38 13.77 -16.13
CA ALA A 32 16.08 12.64 -17.03
C ALA A 32 17.06 11.47 -16.90
N ASN A 33 18.32 11.74 -16.55
CA ASN A 33 19.35 10.72 -16.38
C ASN A 33 19.35 10.15 -14.94
N VAL A 34 19.05 10.99 -13.95
CA VAL A 34 19.13 10.63 -12.53
C VAL A 34 17.90 9.86 -12.09
N ILE A 35 16.70 10.23 -12.55
CA ILE A 35 15.42 9.61 -12.15
C ILE A 35 15.41 8.10 -12.37
N PRO A 36 15.76 7.54 -13.55
CA PRO A 36 15.73 6.10 -13.76
C PRO A 36 16.66 5.35 -12.81
N VAL A 37 17.84 5.89 -12.54
CA VAL A 37 18.82 5.30 -11.62
C VAL A 37 18.29 5.29 -10.19
N LEU A 38 17.69 6.39 -9.74
CA LEU A 38 17.10 6.48 -8.40
C LEU A 38 15.91 5.54 -8.24
N MET A 39 15.10 5.36 -9.27
CA MET A 39 13.92 4.50 -9.20
C MET A 39 14.26 3.02 -8.97
N GLU A 40 15.46 2.57 -9.29
CA GLU A 40 15.91 1.22 -8.96
C GLU A 40 15.98 0.98 -7.45
N PHE A 41 16.23 2.04 -6.65
CA PHE A 41 16.23 1.95 -5.19
C PHE A 41 14.84 1.74 -4.58
N LEU A 42 13.74 1.88 -5.34
CA LEU A 42 12.39 1.55 -4.85
C LEU A 42 12.24 0.06 -4.49
N SER A 43 13.04 -0.79 -5.10
CA SER A 43 13.09 -2.23 -4.82
C SER A 43 14.14 -2.61 -3.75
N ASP A 44 14.90 -1.64 -3.24
CA ASP A 44 15.95 -1.89 -2.26
C ASP A 44 15.37 -2.37 -0.91
N SER A 45 16.17 -3.13 -0.19
CA SER A 45 15.84 -3.59 1.17
C SER A 45 15.83 -2.46 2.20
N ASN A 46 16.54 -1.36 1.93
CA ASN A 46 16.51 -0.16 2.77
C ASN A 46 15.24 0.66 2.50
N GLU A 47 14.21 0.42 3.33
CA GLU A 47 12.93 1.13 3.21
C GLU A 47 13.06 2.65 3.35
N ALA A 48 14.00 3.15 4.14
CA ALA A 48 14.20 4.59 4.32
C ALA A 48 14.74 5.24 3.03
N ALA A 49 15.70 4.61 2.37
CA ALA A 49 16.20 5.08 1.08
C ALA A 49 15.12 5.00 -0.01
N ALA A 50 14.36 3.90 -0.05
CA ALA A 50 13.24 3.74 -0.98
C ALA A 50 12.14 4.79 -0.76
N ALA A 51 11.86 5.16 0.51
CA ALA A 51 10.89 6.22 0.83
C ALA A 51 11.37 7.60 0.36
N ASP A 52 12.65 7.92 0.55
CA ASP A 52 13.24 9.17 0.05
C ASP A 52 13.19 9.25 -1.49
N VAL A 53 13.41 8.12 -2.18
CA VAL A 53 13.24 8.03 -3.65
C VAL A 53 11.78 8.24 -4.07
N LEU A 54 10.84 7.61 -3.37
CA LEU A 54 9.42 7.75 -3.68
C LEU A 54 8.95 9.21 -3.55
N GLU A 55 9.42 9.91 -2.51
CA GLU A 55 9.14 11.33 -2.32
C GLU A 55 9.73 12.18 -3.46
N PHE A 56 10.98 11.89 -3.84
CA PHE A 56 11.61 12.53 -4.98
C PHE A 56 10.85 12.30 -6.29
N VAL A 57 10.46 11.07 -6.58
CA VAL A 57 9.72 10.73 -7.79
C VAL A 57 8.38 11.48 -7.83
N ARG A 58 7.70 11.59 -6.68
CA ARG A 58 6.45 12.37 -6.56
C ARG A 58 6.67 13.84 -6.86
N GLU A 59 7.74 14.45 -6.36
CA GLU A 59 8.09 15.83 -6.67
C GLU A 59 8.46 15.99 -8.15
N ALA A 60 9.26 15.08 -8.69
CA ALA A 60 9.72 15.13 -10.07
C ALA A 60 8.57 15.03 -11.08
N ILE A 61 7.62 14.13 -10.87
CA ILE A 61 6.48 13.93 -11.77
C ILE A 61 5.51 15.13 -11.75
N GLN A 62 5.44 15.86 -10.64
CA GLN A 62 4.68 17.10 -10.53
C GLN A 62 5.38 18.26 -11.21
N ARG A 63 6.70 18.32 -11.11
CA ARG A 63 7.52 19.46 -11.57
C ARG A 63 7.91 19.38 -13.04
N PHE A 64 8.16 18.19 -13.55
CA PHE A 64 8.69 17.94 -14.89
C PHE A 64 7.66 17.21 -15.76
N ASP A 65 6.76 17.95 -16.39
CA ASP A 65 5.71 17.38 -17.25
C ASP A 65 6.25 16.51 -18.38
N ASN A 66 7.40 16.90 -18.95
CA ASN A 66 8.08 16.19 -20.01
C ASN A 66 8.69 14.84 -19.56
N LEU A 67 8.84 14.61 -18.27
CA LEU A 67 9.38 13.36 -17.72
C LEU A 67 8.31 12.41 -17.18
N ARG A 68 7.03 12.81 -17.20
CA ARG A 68 5.92 11.99 -16.66
C ARG A 68 5.86 10.62 -17.30
N MET A 69 5.91 10.53 -18.62
CA MET A 69 5.87 9.25 -19.31
C MET A 69 7.06 8.36 -18.95
N LEU A 70 8.26 8.94 -18.90
CA LEU A 70 9.47 8.23 -18.50
C LEU A 70 9.35 7.69 -17.07
N ILE A 71 8.80 8.48 -16.16
CA ILE A 71 8.61 8.09 -14.76
C ILE A 71 7.57 6.97 -14.64
N VAL A 72 6.44 7.08 -15.34
CA VAL A 72 5.39 6.05 -15.33
C VAL A 72 5.92 4.73 -15.90
N GLU A 73 6.60 4.77 -17.05
CA GLU A 73 7.20 3.60 -17.68
C GLU A 73 8.22 2.93 -16.75
N LYS A 74 9.12 3.70 -16.16
CA LYS A 74 10.13 3.17 -15.24
C LYS A 74 9.51 2.67 -13.93
N MET A 75 8.45 3.31 -13.45
CA MET A 75 7.71 2.83 -12.28
C MET A 75 7.11 1.45 -12.54
N LEU A 76 6.50 1.22 -13.71
CA LEU A 76 5.95 -0.07 -14.10
C LEU A 76 7.03 -1.16 -14.17
N GLU A 77 8.21 -0.84 -14.69
CA GLU A 77 9.33 -1.78 -14.76
C GLU A 77 9.76 -2.28 -13.37
N VAL A 78 9.86 -1.37 -12.39
CA VAL A 78 10.35 -1.71 -11.05
C VAL A 78 9.25 -2.18 -10.10
N PHE A 79 7.98 -1.99 -10.46
CA PHE A 79 6.83 -2.18 -9.58
C PHE A 79 6.76 -3.59 -8.97
N HIS A 80 7.01 -4.62 -9.77
CA HIS A 80 6.98 -6.02 -9.32
C HIS A 80 8.09 -6.39 -8.32
N ALA A 81 9.16 -5.60 -8.28
CA ALA A 81 10.31 -5.82 -7.40
C ALA A 81 10.18 -5.12 -6.04
N ILE A 82 9.16 -4.25 -5.88
CA ILE A 82 8.91 -3.51 -4.63
C ILE A 82 8.43 -4.47 -3.55
N LYS A 83 9.17 -4.56 -2.44
CA LYS A 83 8.88 -5.47 -1.33
C LYS A 83 8.13 -4.80 -0.18
N SER A 84 8.43 -3.52 0.08
CA SER A 84 7.79 -2.78 1.16
C SER A 84 6.37 -2.40 0.80
N VAL A 85 5.40 -2.76 1.65
CA VAL A 85 3.99 -2.39 1.50
C VAL A 85 3.80 -0.87 1.47
N LYS A 86 4.59 -0.14 2.23
CA LYS A 86 4.56 1.33 2.27
C LYS A 86 4.98 1.93 0.93
N ILE A 87 6.08 1.44 0.36
CA ILE A 87 6.59 1.89 -0.94
C ILE A 87 5.62 1.47 -2.05
N TYR A 88 5.13 0.25 -2.02
CA TYR A 88 4.15 -0.28 -2.97
C TYR A 88 2.88 0.60 -3.03
N ARG A 89 2.32 0.96 -1.87
CA ARG A 89 1.16 1.85 -1.80
C ARG A 89 1.44 3.22 -2.40
N GLY A 90 2.62 3.79 -2.13
CA GLY A 90 3.00 5.09 -2.69
C GLY A 90 3.20 5.04 -4.20
N ALA A 91 3.85 3.99 -4.71
CA ALA A 91 4.03 3.75 -6.14
C ALA A 91 2.67 3.56 -6.84
N LEU A 92 1.78 2.78 -6.25
CA LEU A 92 0.42 2.57 -6.77
C LEU A 92 -0.39 3.88 -6.82
N TRP A 93 -0.24 4.74 -5.81
CA TRP A 93 -0.86 6.06 -5.82
C TRP A 93 -0.35 6.94 -6.97
N ILE A 94 0.98 6.96 -7.20
CA ILE A 94 1.58 7.72 -8.31
C ILE A 94 1.04 7.20 -9.66
N LEU A 95 1.01 5.90 -9.85
CA LEU A 95 0.49 5.29 -11.07
C LEU A 95 -1.00 5.64 -11.26
N GLY A 96 -1.81 5.56 -10.20
CA GLY A 96 -3.23 5.90 -10.26
C GLY A 96 -3.50 7.37 -10.57
N GLU A 97 -2.62 8.28 -10.17
CA GLU A 97 -2.77 9.72 -10.41
C GLU A 97 -2.33 10.13 -11.82
N TYR A 98 -1.27 9.49 -12.36
CA TYR A 98 -0.62 9.95 -13.58
C TYR A 98 -0.83 9.07 -14.81
N CYS A 99 -1.35 7.82 -14.67
CA CYS A 99 -1.77 7.01 -15.81
C CYS A 99 -3.11 7.50 -16.33
N SER A 100 -3.13 8.03 -17.55
CA SER A 100 -4.32 8.59 -18.16
C SER A 100 -4.75 7.89 -19.45
N THR A 101 -3.84 7.11 -20.08
CA THR A 101 -4.16 6.36 -21.28
C THR A 101 -4.73 4.97 -20.93
N LYS A 102 -5.53 4.41 -21.81
CA LYS A 102 -6.09 3.07 -21.63
C LYS A 102 -4.98 2.01 -21.56
N GLU A 103 -3.95 2.18 -22.35
CA GLU A 103 -2.79 1.31 -22.45
C GLU A 103 -2.01 1.30 -21.12
N ASP A 104 -1.74 2.47 -20.56
CA ASP A 104 -1.06 2.59 -19.26
C ASP A 104 -1.88 1.94 -18.15
N ILE A 105 -3.19 2.22 -18.09
CA ILE A 105 -4.10 1.62 -17.10
C ILE A 105 -4.12 0.10 -17.21
N GLN A 106 -4.16 -0.45 -18.42
CA GLN A 106 -4.10 -1.90 -18.63
C GLN A 106 -2.76 -2.48 -18.15
N SER A 107 -1.65 -1.79 -18.42
CA SER A 107 -0.32 -2.20 -17.96
C SER A 107 -0.24 -2.19 -16.43
N VAL A 108 -0.70 -1.12 -15.77
CA VAL A 108 -0.78 -1.03 -14.30
C VAL A 108 -1.62 -2.17 -13.74
N MET A 109 -2.81 -2.40 -14.28
CA MET A 109 -3.69 -3.47 -13.79
C MET A 109 -3.10 -4.86 -13.97
N THR A 110 -2.33 -5.07 -15.04
CA THR A 110 -1.62 -6.33 -15.27
C THR A 110 -0.54 -6.54 -14.21
N GLU A 111 0.26 -5.52 -13.90
CA GLU A 111 1.30 -5.61 -12.86
C GLU A 111 0.68 -5.75 -11.45
N VAL A 112 -0.43 -5.06 -11.16
CA VAL A 112 -1.16 -5.25 -9.90
C VAL A 112 -1.64 -6.69 -9.75
N ARG A 113 -2.27 -7.27 -10.77
CA ARG A 113 -2.72 -8.66 -10.76
C ARG A 113 -1.56 -9.64 -10.58
N ARG A 114 -0.45 -9.39 -11.27
CA ARG A 114 0.77 -10.18 -11.13
C ARG A 114 1.32 -10.17 -9.71
N SER A 115 1.29 -9.00 -9.05
CA SER A 115 1.78 -8.84 -7.68
C SER A 115 0.86 -9.47 -6.63
N LEU A 116 -0.46 -9.45 -6.87
CA LEU A 116 -1.43 -10.07 -5.97
C LEU A 116 -1.47 -11.60 -6.08
N GLY A 117 -1.07 -12.15 -7.23
CA GLY A 117 -1.16 -13.58 -7.49
C GLY A 117 -2.54 -14.04 -7.97
N GLU A 118 -2.77 -15.34 -7.90
CA GLU A 118 -4.03 -15.94 -8.33
C GLU A 118 -5.16 -15.66 -7.34
N ILE A 119 -6.39 -15.53 -7.85
CA ILE A 119 -7.59 -15.43 -7.05
C ILE A 119 -8.07 -16.87 -6.74
N PRO A 120 -8.48 -17.16 -5.52
CA PRO A 120 -8.78 -16.26 -4.39
C PRO A 120 -7.54 -15.87 -3.57
N ILE A 121 -7.50 -14.61 -3.11
CA ILE A 121 -6.37 -14.04 -2.36
C ILE A 121 -6.48 -14.35 -0.86
N VAL A 122 -7.71 -14.51 -0.37
CA VAL A 122 -7.99 -14.72 1.05
C VAL A 122 -7.84 -16.19 1.42
N GLU A 123 -7.03 -16.47 2.43
CA GLU A 123 -6.74 -17.84 2.90
C GLU A 123 -7.99 -18.68 3.20
N SER A 124 -9.05 -18.06 3.73
CA SER A 124 -10.33 -18.72 4.00
C SER A 124 -11.05 -19.18 2.73
N GLU A 125 -10.94 -18.42 1.64
CA GLU A 125 -11.50 -18.77 0.34
C GLU A 125 -10.67 -19.85 -0.35
N ILE A 126 -9.35 -19.79 -0.25
CA ILE A 126 -8.43 -20.82 -0.74
C ILE A 126 -8.74 -22.16 -0.08
N LYS A 127 -8.94 -22.17 1.25
CA LYS A 127 -9.29 -23.39 2.00
C LYS A 127 -10.69 -23.92 1.64
N LYS A 128 -11.64 -23.04 1.34
CA LYS A 128 -12.98 -23.45 0.85
C LYS A 128 -12.91 -24.12 -0.52
N GLU A 129 -12.16 -23.54 -1.46
CA GLU A 129 -11.98 -24.12 -2.80
C GLU A 129 -11.20 -25.43 -2.76
N ALA A 130 -10.22 -25.55 -1.89
CA ALA A 130 -9.48 -26.80 -1.67
C ALA A 130 -10.30 -27.89 -0.97
N GLY A 131 -11.52 -27.60 -0.49
CA GLY A 131 -12.37 -28.55 0.22
C GLY A 131 -11.88 -28.89 1.62
N GLU A 132 -10.92 -28.13 2.16
CA GLU A 132 -10.33 -28.35 3.47
C GLU A 132 -11.18 -27.79 4.63
N LEU A 133 -12.07 -26.83 4.32
CA LEU A 133 -13.06 -26.33 5.26
C LEU A 133 -14.39 -27.06 5.01
N LYS A 134 -14.84 -27.82 6.01
CA LYS A 134 -16.25 -28.22 6.08
C LYS A 134 -17.09 -26.94 5.98
N PRO A 135 -18.24 -26.96 5.27
CA PRO A 135 -19.13 -25.83 5.32
C PRO A 135 -19.47 -25.60 6.79
N GLU A 136 -18.90 -24.54 7.37
CA GLU A 136 -19.39 -24.07 8.66
C GLU A 136 -20.86 -23.82 8.46
N GLU A 137 -21.64 -24.36 9.39
CA GLU A 137 -23.06 -24.10 9.46
C GLU A 137 -23.28 -22.62 9.19
N GLU A 138 -23.99 -22.32 8.13
CA GLU A 138 -24.45 -20.97 7.86
C GLU A 138 -24.98 -20.45 9.20
N ILE A 139 -24.20 -19.55 9.82
CA ILE A 139 -24.80 -18.72 10.83
C ILE A 139 -25.87 -17.97 10.05
N THR A 140 -27.07 -18.47 10.13
CA THR A 140 -28.27 -17.80 9.64
C THR A 140 -28.30 -16.48 10.39
N VAL A 141 -27.64 -15.50 9.80
CA VAL A 141 -27.84 -14.10 10.17
C VAL A 141 -29.31 -13.88 9.82
N GLY A 142 -30.15 -13.99 10.84
CA GLY A 142 -31.54 -13.67 10.73
C GLY A 142 -31.70 -12.32 10.04
N PRO A 143 -32.81 -12.04 9.39
CA PRO A 143 -32.97 -10.87 8.56
C PRO A 143 -32.49 -9.67 9.33
N VAL A 144 -31.43 -9.01 8.82
CA VAL A 144 -30.84 -7.82 9.39
C VAL A 144 -31.95 -6.77 9.41
N GLN A 145 -32.63 -6.66 10.54
CA GLN A 145 -33.52 -5.55 10.77
C GLN A 145 -32.66 -4.29 10.70
N LYS A 146 -32.83 -3.51 9.65
CA LYS A 146 -32.27 -2.19 9.53
C LYS A 146 -32.82 -1.33 10.66
N LEU A 147 -32.13 -1.31 11.78
CA LEU A 147 -32.41 -0.39 12.86
C LEU A 147 -31.98 1.01 12.39
N VAL A 148 -32.95 1.74 11.87
CA VAL A 148 -32.82 3.16 11.63
C VAL A 148 -33.13 3.84 12.97
N THR A 149 -32.14 4.51 13.54
CA THR A 149 -32.36 5.34 14.73
C THR A 149 -33.26 6.53 14.37
N GLU A 150 -34.00 7.06 15.35
CA GLU A 150 -34.94 8.18 15.19
C GLU A 150 -34.34 9.42 14.51
N MET A 151 -32.99 9.49 14.40
CA MET A 151 -32.26 10.53 13.71
C MET A 151 -31.81 10.17 12.28
N GLY A 152 -32.27 9.06 11.71
CA GLY A 152 -31.98 8.69 10.31
C GLY A 152 -30.55 8.17 10.04
N THR A 153 -29.77 7.85 11.07
CA THR A 153 -28.40 7.37 10.94
C THR A 153 -28.37 5.84 11.06
N TYR A 154 -27.62 5.16 10.16
CA TYR A 154 -27.43 3.71 10.24
C TYR A 154 -26.50 3.35 11.41
N ALA A 155 -26.98 2.52 12.33
CA ALA A 155 -26.13 1.97 13.38
C ALA A 155 -25.23 0.88 12.81
N THR A 156 -23.93 1.01 12.94
CA THR A 156 -22.97 -0.04 12.60
C THR A 156 -22.89 -1.08 13.72
N GLN A 157 -22.73 -2.35 13.36
CA GLN A 157 -22.75 -3.53 14.25
C GLN A 157 -21.74 -3.44 15.43
N SER A 158 -20.73 -2.60 15.36
CA SER A 158 -19.76 -2.35 16.42
C SER A 158 -20.32 -1.58 17.64
N ALA A 159 -21.47 -0.92 17.51
CA ALA A 159 -22.10 -0.20 18.63
C ALA A 159 -22.92 -1.13 19.55
N LEU A 160 -23.24 -2.36 19.12
CA LEU A 160 -24.07 -3.30 19.85
C LEU A 160 -23.30 -4.23 20.80
N SER A 161 -21.96 -4.27 20.74
CA SER A 161 -21.16 -5.19 21.56
C SER A 161 -20.69 -4.63 22.92
N SER A 162 -21.04 -3.40 23.27
CA SER A 162 -20.58 -2.75 24.52
C SER A 162 -21.60 -2.73 25.66
N SER A 163 -22.79 -3.28 25.51
CA SER A 163 -23.76 -3.39 26.62
C SER A 163 -23.59 -4.73 27.34
N ARG A 164 -22.64 -4.83 28.27
CA ARG A 164 -22.63 -5.86 29.30
C ARG A 164 -23.81 -5.63 30.23
N PRO A 165 -24.63 -6.64 30.52
CA PRO A 165 -25.64 -6.53 31.57
C PRO A 165 -24.93 -6.47 32.93
N THR A 166 -25.11 -5.39 33.64
CA THR A 166 -24.76 -5.28 35.06
C THR A 166 -25.62 -6.28 35.84
N LYS A 167 -24.98 -7.25 36.50
CA LYS A 167 -25.61 -8.08 37.52
C LYS A 167 -26.19 -7.19 38.63
N LYS A 168 -27.50 -7.26 38.79
CA LYS A 168 -28.14 -6.78 40.01
C LYS A 168 -27.70 -7.68 41.16
N GLU A 169 -27.11 -7.05 42.17
CA GLU A 169 -26.85 -7.60 43.46
C GLU A 169 -28.19 -7.78 44.16
N GLU A 170 -28.52 -9.03 44.45
CA GLU A 170 -29.77 -9.38 45.15
C GLU A 170 -29.55 -9.26 46.64
N ASP A 171 -30.31 -8.37 47.22
CA ASP A 171 -30.45 -7.99 48.61
C ASP A 171 -30.81 -9.21 49.48
N ARG A 172 -30.13 -9.44 50.60
CA ARG A 172 -30.43 -10.44 51.62
C ARG A 172 -31.03 -9.74 52.84
N PRO A 173 -32.24 -10.05 53.29
CA PRO A 173 -32.75 -9.60 54.56
C PRO A 173 -32.34 -10.54 55.72
N PRO A 174 -32.60 -10.15 57.00
CA PRO A 174 -31.84 -10.37 58.20
C PRO A 174 -31.84 -11.76 58.80
#